data_359a42eb3bb5f386f1185dd0fd4e611b
#
_entry.id   359a42eb3bb5f386f1185dd0fd4e611b
#
_cell.length_a   1.000
_cell.length_b   1.000
_cell.length_c   1.000
_cell.angle_alpha   90.00
_cell.angle_beta   90.00
_cell.angle_gamma   90.00
#
_symmetry.space_group_name_H-M   'P 1'
#
loop_
_entity.id
_entity.type
_entity.pdbx_description
1 polymer ?
#
loop_
_entity_poly.entity_id
_entity_poly.type
_entity_poly.pdbx_seq_one_letter_code
_entity_poly.pdbx_strand_id
1 'polypeptide(L)'
;MRLAALLGALLVSAPAPAMPTDVHVRVLSQGAKFIGTSMGGVEVMLRDVQTGEVLAGGLVQGSTGDTARIMGGRPRGEALSTEGSAVWKGTIDLPVPRLIEVVARGPVAQPQAMVTVTSQRWVLPGRGVTINDGWLLELPGLVVDAVDPAAHEQLEKGT
;
A
#
# COMPACT_ATOMS: atom_id res chain seq x y z
N MET A 1 -48.66 -0.11 -49.27
CA MET A 1 -47.32 -0.25 -48.71
C MET A 1 -47.24 0.62 -47.45
N ARG A 2 -47.26 0.02 -46.25
CA ARG A 2 -47.10 0.75 -44.98
C ARG A 2 -45.66 0.54 -44.49
N LEU A 3 -44.89 1.63 -44.51
CA LEU A 3 -43.53 1.66 -43.95
C LEU A 3 -43.64 1.75 -42.42
N ALA A 4 -43.27 0.71 -41.70
CA ALA A 4 -43.13 0.74 -40.27
C ALA A 4 -41.73 1.29 -39.93
N ALA A 5 -41.66 2.49 -39.38
CA ALA A 5 -40.44 3.07 -38.86
C ALA A 5 -40.14 2.43 -37.49
N LEU A 6 -39.11 1.60 -37.40
CA LEU A 6 -38.57 1.12 -36.12
C LEU A 6 -37.76 2.26 -35.47
N LEU A 7 -38.29 2.87 -34.44
CA LEU A 7 -37.54 3.81 -33.59
C LEU A 7 -36.74 3.02 -32.59
N GLY A 8 -35.43 2.83 -32.86
CA GLY A 8 -34.50 2.21 -31.92
C GLY A 8 -34.17 3.18 -30.78
N ALA A 9 -34.67 2.89 -29.59
CA ALA A 9 -34.29 3.63 -28.38
C ALA A 9 -32.86 3.28 -28.02
N LEU A 10 -31.92 4.23 -28.21
CA LEU A 10 -30.58 4.15 -27.63
C LEU A 10 -30.70 4.31 -26.10
N LEU A 11 -30.54 3.21 -25.36
CA LEU A 11 -30.36 3.25 -23.92
C LEU A 11 -28.97 3.85 -23.61
N VAL A 12 -28.90 5.14 -23.34
CA VAL A 12 -27.73 5.79 -22.79
C VAL A 12 -27.62 5.37 -21.33
N SER A 13 -26.72 4.41 -21.05
CA SER A 13 -26.40 4.03 -19.68
C SER A 13 -25.64 5.18 -19.02
N ALA A 14 -26.25 5.80 -18.00
CA ALA A 14 -25.56 6.80 -17.17
C ALA A 14 -24.40 6.13 -16.42
N PRO A 15 -23.22 6.76 -16.35
CA PRO A 15 -22.12 6.23 -15.54
C PRO A 15 -22.56 6.13 -14.07
N ALA A 16 -22.19 5.02 -13.43
CA ALA A 16 -22.44 4.85 -12.01
C ALA A 16 -21.67 5.94 -11.22
N PRO A 17 -22.28 6.53 -10.17
CA PRO A 17 -21.57 7.50 -9.34
C PRO A 17 -20.36 6.83 -8.67
N ALA A 18 -19.24 7.53 -8.63
CA ALA A 18 -18.06 7.09 -7.91
C ALA A 18 -18.35 7.09 -6.41
N MET A 19 -17.89 6.05 -5.71
CA MET A 19 -18.06 5.92 -4.26
C MET A 19 -16.70 6.02 -3.57
N PRO A 20 -16.56 6.89 -2.54
CA PRO A 20 -15.35 6.99 -1.75
C PRO A 20 -15.09 5.65 -1.04
N THR A 21 -13.85 5.20 -1.12
CA THR A 21 -13.40 3.89 -0.62
C THR A 21 -12.10 4.08 0.14
N ASP A 22 -12.14 3.89 1.44
CA ASP A 22 -10.98 4.08 2.31
C ASP A 22 -10.02 2.89 2.21
N VAL A 23 -8.73 3.19 2.13
CA VAL A 23 -7.66 2.20 2.07
C VAL A 23 -6.61 2.52 3.11
N HIS A 24 -6.33 1.55 3.99
CA HIS A 24 -5.21 1.61 4.93
C HIS A 24 -4.12 0.66 4.45
N VAL A 25 -2.90 1.17 4.29
CA VAL A 25 -1.73 0.37 3.91
C VAL A 25 -0.73 0.34 5.05
N ARG A 26 -0.28 -0.84 5.41
CA ARG A 26 0.77 -1.08 6.40
C ARG A 26 1.85 -1.94 5.80
N VAL A 27 3.08 -1.72 6.27
CA VAL A 27 4.24 -2.46 5.77
C VAL A 27 5.06 -3.00 6.92
N LEU A 28 5.26 -4.32 6.91
CA LEU A 28 6.17 -5.03 7.81
C LEU A 28 7.52 -5.27 7.13
N SER A 29 8.57 -5.34 7.92
CA SER A 29 9.80 -6.02 7.51
C SER A 29 9.68 -7.51 7.86
N GLN A 30 10.06 -8.39 6.95
CA GLN A 30 9.97 -9.84 7.14
C GLN A 30 10.71 -10.28 8.41
N GLY A 31 10.00 -11.00 9.29
CA GLY A 31 10.53 -11.44 10.58
C GLY A 31 10.80 -10.31 11.58
N ALA A 32 10.28 -9.11 11.34
CA ALA A 32 10.49 -7.94 12.19
C ALA A 32 9.20 -7.12 12.36
N LYS A 33 9.33 -5.82 12.59
CA LYS A 33 8.23 -4.92 12.95
C LYS A 33 7.70 -4.13 11.76
N PHE A 34 6.67 -3.30 12.02
CA PHE A 34 6.24 -2.30 11.05
C PHE A 34 7.37 -1.30 10.75
N ILE A 35 7.48 -0.96 9.47
CA ILE A 35 8.44 0.07 9.03
C ILE A 35 7.75 1.42 9.19
N GLY A 36 8.19 2.15 10.20
CA GLY A 36 7.60 3.43 10.59
C GLY A 36 8.53 4.61 10.39
N THR A 37 8.19 5.72 11.06
CA THR A 37 8.87 7.01 10.91
C THR A 37 10.35 6.95 11.25
N SER A 38 10.77 6.12 12.20
CA SER A 38 12.18 5.96 12.60
C SER A 38 13.09 5.45 11.48
N MET A 39 12.51 4.79 10.47
CA MET A 39 13.21 4.30 9.28
C MET A 39 12.87 5.12 8.02
N GLY A 40 12.33 6.32 8.19
CA GLY A 40 11.86 7.19 7.12
C GLY A 40 10.52 6.81 6.52
N GLY A 41 9.90 5.72 6.99
CA GLY A 41 8.66 5.21 6.44
C GLY A 41 8.83 4.43 5.14
N VAL A 42 7.70 4.18 4.47
CA VAL A 42 7.62 3.50 3.17
C VAL A 42 6.75 4.32 2.24
N GLU A 43 7.23 4.64 1.07
CA GLU A 43 6.42 5.24 0.00
C GLU A 43 5.42 4.21 -0.52
N VAL A 44 4.14 4.61 -0.61
CA VAL A 44 3.09 3.78 -1.18
C VAL A 44 2.37 4.52 -2.30
N MET A 45 2.02 3.77 -3.33
CA MET A 45 1.25 4.25 -4.48
C MET A 45 0.19 3.21 -4.83
N LEU A 46 -1.04 3.66 -4.97
CA LEU A 46 -2.15 2.85 -5.46
C LEU A 46 -2.39 3.19 -6.92
N ARG A 47 -2.42 2.17 -7.78
CA ARG A 47 -2.75 2.35 -9.20
C ARG A 47 -3.77 1.33 -9.67
N ASP A 48 -4.57 1.72 -10.62
CA ASP A 48 -5.44 0.82 -11.36
C ASP A 48 -4.59 -0.06 -12.30
N VAL A 49 -4.74 -1.37 -12.18
CA VAL A 49 -3.94 -2.33 -12.98
C VAL A 49 -4.29 -2.28 -14.47
N GLN A 50 -5.55 -1.98 -14.80
CA GLN A 50 -6.02 -2.00 -16.19
C GLN A 50 -5.64 -0.73 -16.96
N THR A 51 -5.73 0.43 -16.27
CA THR A 51 -5.48 1.73 -16.90
C THR A 51 -4.08 2.28 -16.63
N GLY A 52 -3.42 1.81 -15.57
CA GLY A 52 -2.16 2.36 -15.07
C GLY A 52 -2.33 3.68 -14.32
N GLU A 53 -3.56 4.18 -14.16
CA GLU A 53 -3.86 5.43 -13.46
C GLU A 53 -3.45 5.36 -11.99
N VAL A 54 -2.70 6.37 -11.53
CA VAL A 54 -2.38 6.54 -10.11
C VAL A 54 -3.57 7.15 -9.40
N LEU A 55 -4.14 6.42 -8.45
CA LEU A 55 -5.35 6.80 -7.74
C LEU A 55 -5.05 7.55 -6.44
N ALA A 56 -4.02 7.15 -5.73
CA ALA A 56 -3.58 7.76 -4.48
C ALA A 56 -2.16 7.33 -4.14
N GLY A 57 -1.53 8.03 -3.20
CA GLY A 57 -0.22 7.66 -2.69
C GLY A 57 0.22 8.54 -1.53
N GLY A 58 1.29 8.15 -0.87
CA GLY A 58 1.85 8.87 0.26
C GLY A 58 2.89 8.05 1.02
N LEU A 59 3.11 8.41 2.28
CA LEU A 59 4.12 7.80 3.11
C LEU A 59 3.48 7.06 4.30
N VAL A 60 3.86 5.81 4.50
CA VAL A 60 3.53 5.04 5.70
C VAL A 60 4.35 5.61 6.86
N GLN A 61 3.67 6.12 7.88
CA GLN A 61 4.29 6.74 9.04
C GLN A 61 3.65 6.25 10.34
N GLY A 62 4.38 6.34 11.44
CA GLY A 62 3.95 5.91 12.76
C GLY A 62 5.02 5.10 13.49
N SER A 63 4.61 4.43 14.57
CA SER A 63 5.50 3.59 15.36
C SER A 63 5.73 2.22 14.73
N THR A 64 6.75 1.51 15.23
CA THR A 64 7.04 0.13 14.80
C THR A 64 6.06 -0.91 15.35
N GLY A 65 5.08 -0.49 16.16
CA GLY A 65 4.08 -1.37 16.77
C GLY A 65 4.59 -2.11 18.01
N ASP A 66 3.72 -2.94 18.59
CA ASP A 66 4.03 -3.77 19.76
C ASP A 66 4.83 -5.01 19.35
N THR A 67 6.03 -5.14 19.91
CA THR A 67 6.96 -6.24 19.57
C THR A 67 6.42 -7.61 19.96
N ALA A 68 5.86 -7.74 21.16
CA ALA A 68 5.39 -9.03 21.65
C ALA A 68 4.22 -9.54 20.81
N ARG A 69 3.31 -8.64 20.43
CA ARG A 69 2.16 -8.95 19.56
C ARG A 69 2.60 -9.36 18.15
N ILE A 70 3.55 -8.64 17.56
CA ILE A 70 4.01 -8.92 16.19
C ILE A 70 4.80 -10.22 16.14
N MET A 71 5.74 -10.41 17.08
CA MET A 71 6.63 -11.58 17.11
C MET A 71 5.95 -12.82 17.71
N GLY A 72 4.91 -12.65 18.51
CA GLY A 72 4.13 -13.75 19.09
C GLY A 72 3.20 -14.46 18.09
N GLY A 73 3.11 -13.92 16.89
CA GLY A 73 2.26 -14.44 15.83
C GLY A 73 0.84 -13.88 15.86
N ARG A 74 0.17 -13.99 14.73
CA ARG A 74 -1.16 -13.43 14.49
C ARG A 74 -2.25 -14.39 14.97
N PRO A 75 -3.02 -14.06 16.03
CA PRO A 75 -4.26 -14.77 16.30
C PRO A 75 -5.22 -14.60 15.11
N ARG A 76 -5.99 -15.65 14.81
CA ARG A 76 -6.94 -15.58 13.69
C ARG A 76 -7.94 -14.44 13.88
N GLY A 77 -8.06 -13.56 12.88
CA GLY A 77 -9.04 -12.49 12.86
C GLY A 77 -8.65 -11.23 13.64
N GLU A 78 -7.44 -11.18 14.21
CA GLU A 78 -6.94 -9.99 14.89
C GLU A 78 -5.91 -9.21 14.08
N ALA A 79 -5.78 -7.91 14.37
CA ALA A 79 -4.74 -7.08 13.80
C ALA A 79 -3.38 -7.33 14.49
N LEU A 80 -2.29 -7.27 13.75
CA LEU A 80 -0.94 -7.17 14.32
C LEU A 80 -0.66 -5.77 14.84
N SER A 81 -1.25 -4.76 14.19
CA SER A 81 -1.09 -3.37 14.57
C SER A 81 -1.78 -3.04 15.89
N THR A 82 -1.18 -2.10 16.59
CA THR A 82 -1.74 -1.44 17.78
C THR A 82 -1.95 0.04 17.47
N GLU A 83 -2.56 0.77 18.38
CA GLU A 83 -2.70 2.22 18.26
C GLU A 83 -1.34 2.89 17.99
N GLY A 84 -1.29 3.82 17.04
CA GLY A 84 -0.06 4.50 16.65
C GLY A 84 0.88 3.68 15.75
N SER A 85 0.60 2.41 15.46
CA SER A 85 1.39 1.63 14.51
C SER A 85 1.37 2.26 13.12
N ALA A 86 2.52 2.20 12.44
CA ALA A 86 2.72 2.81 11.13
C ALA A 86 1.63 2.42 10.11
N VAL A 87 1.05 3.42 9.48
CA VAL A 87 -0.02 3.28 8.49
C VAL A 87 -0.02 4.46 7.53
N TRP A 88 -0.30 4.21 6.27
CA TRP A 88 -0.82 5.21 5.34
C TRP A 88 -2.33 5.04 5.21
N LYS A 89 -3.05 6.14 5.22
CA LYS A 89 -4.52 6.18 5.08
C LYS A 89 -4.87 7.09 3.92
N GLY A 90 -5.69 6.60 3.01
CA GLY A 90 -6.19 7.38 1.89
C GLY A 90 -7.56 6.92 1.46
N THR A 91 -8.20 7.73 0.62
CA THR A 91 -9.50 7.45 0.02
C THR A 91 -9.36 7.48 -1.48
N ILE A 92 -9.94 6.52 -2.18
CA ILE A 92 -10.02 6.46 -3.64
C ILE A 92 -11.48 6.42 -4.07
N ASP A 93 -11.80 7.08 -5.17
CA ASP A 93 -13.16 7.11 -5.72
C ASP A 93 -13.33 6.06 -6.81
N LEU A 94 -14.20 5.10 -6.58
CA LEU A 94 -14.43 3.99 -7.49
C LEU A 94 -15.89 3.96 -7.96
N PRO A 95 -16.17 4.06 -9.28
CA PRO A 95 -17.52 3.88 -9.82
C PRO A 95 -17.90 2.40 -9.98
N VAL A 96 -16.92 1.52 -10.13
CA VAL A 96 -17.09 0.07 -10.32
C VAL A 96 -15.96 -0.67 -9.61
N PRO A 97 -16.09 -1.99 -9.35
CA PRO A 97 -14.99 -2.80 -8.85
C PRO A 97 -13.76 -2.69 -9.75
N ARG A 98 -12.58 -2.47 -9.15
CA ARG A 98 -11.32 -2.38 -9.88
C ARG A 98 -10.24 -3.26 -9.26
N LEU A 99 -9.38 -3.80 -10.10
CA LEU A 99 -8.15 -4.45 -9.67
C LEU A 99 -7.11 -3.35 -9.39
N ILE A 100 -6.81 -3.15 -8.12
CA ILE A 100 -5.86 -2.13 -7.67
C ILE A 100 -4.56 -2.81 -7.28
N GLU A 101 -3.45 -2.18 -7.65
CA GLU A 101 -2.11 -2.55 -7.21
C GLU A 101 -1.60 -1.51 -6.20
N VAL A 102 -1.10 -2.00 -5.08
CA VAL A 102 -0.27 -1.21 -4.18
C VAL A 102 1.19 -1.47 -4.50
N VAL A 103 1.94 -0.42 -4.75
CA VAL A 103 3.40 -0.43 -4.86
C VAL A 103 3.94 0.18 -3.58
N ALA A 104 4.78 -0.55 -2.84
CA ALA A 104 5.42 -0.08 -1.62
C ALA A 104 6.94 -0.10 -1.80
N ARG A 105 7.59 1.05 -1.56
CA ARG A 105 9.03 1.24 -1.73
C ARG A 105 9.64 1.82 -0.47
N GLY A 106 10.58 1.12 0.11
CA GLY A 106 11.25 1.55 1.35
C GLY A 106 12.26 0.57 1.89
N PRO A 107 12.80 0.84 3.08
CA PRO A 107 12.62 2.03 3.93
C PRO A 107 13.31 3.28 3.35
N VAL A 108 12.65 4.45 3.47
CA VAL A 108 13.10 5.66 2.74
C VAL A 108 14.39 6.23 3.30
N ALA A 109 14.61 6.17 4.62
CA ALA A 109 15.84 6.68 5.24
C ALA A 109 17.06 5.77 5.04
N GLN A 110 16.89 4.63 4.36
CA GLN A 110 17.95 3.62 4.19
C GLN A 110 18.07 3.23 2.70
N PRO A 111 18.62 4.10 1.86
CA PRO A 111 18.67 3.90 0.40
C PRO A 111 19.33 2.58 -0.01
N GLN A 112 20.37 2.14 0.72
CA GLN A 112 21.10 0.89 0.46
C GLN A 112 20.25 -0.37 0.70
N ALA A 113 19.20 -0.25 1.51
CA ALA A 113 18.30 -1.35 1.84
C ALA A 113 16.89 -1.17 1.23
N MET A 114 16.74 -0.15 0.39
CA MET A 114 15.46 0.15 -0.23
C MET A 114 15.05 -0.92 -1.23
N VAL A 115 13.88 -1.52 -1.03
CA VAL A 115 13.27 -2.50 -1.92
C VAL A 115 11.87 -2.07 -2.32
N THR A 116 11.37 -2.65 -3.39
CA THR A 116 10.00 -2.42 -3.86
C THR A 116 9.25 -3.74 -3.85
N VAL A 117 8.06 -3.74 -3.26
CA VAL A 117 7.12 -4.87 -3.32
C VAL A 117 5.78 -4.38 -3.86
N THR A 118 5.06 -5.29 -4.50
CA THR A 118 3.74 -5.01 -5.04
C THR A 118 2.73 -6.05 -4.58
N SER A 119 1.48 -5.64 -4.47
CA SER A 119 0.37 -6.52 -4.16
C SER A 119 -0.88 -6.05 -4.89
N GLN A 120 -1.66 -6.97 -5.41
CA GLN A 120 -2.87 -6.66 -6.17
C GLN A 120 -4.08 -7.28 -5.49
N ARG A 121 -5.21 -6.56 -5.52
CA ARG A 121 -6.50 -7.08 -5.09
C ARG A 121 -7.67 -6.34 -5.74
N TRP A 122 -8.80 -7.01 -5.84
CA TRP A 122 -10.05 -6.36 -6.19
C TRP A 122 -10.53 -5.48 -5.05
N VAL A 123 -10.84 -4.23 -5.36
CA VAL A 123 -11.43 -3.26 -4.45
C VAL A 123 -12.83 -2.91 -4.93
N LEU A 124 -13.79 -2.99 -4.03
CA LEU A 124 -15.19 -2.73 -4.32
C LEU A 124 -15.57 -1.30 -3.91
N PRO A 125 -16.35 -0.57 -4.72
CA PRO A 125 -16.81 0.76 -4.36
C PRO A 125 -17.47 0.80 -2.97
N GLY A 126 -17.08 1.75 -2.13
CA GLY A 126 -17.60 1.94 -0.79
C GLY A 126 -17.23 0.86 0.24
N ARG A 127 -16.53 -0.21 -0.19
CA ARG A 127 -16.02 -1.23 0.73
C ARG A 127 -14.55 -0.99 1.04
N GLY A 128 -14.29 -0.27 2.10
CA GLY A 128 -12.95 0.08 2.53
C GLY A 128 -12.05 -1.14 2.82
N VAL A 129 -10.77 -0.97 2.57
CA VAL A 129 -9.71 -1.92 2.92
C VAL A 129 -9.09 -1.47 4.24
N THR A 130 -9.88 -1.54 5.32
CA THR A 130 -9.54 -0.92 6.61
C THR A 130 -9.59 -1.89 7.79
N ILE A 131 -10.17 -3.08 7.59
CA ILE A 131 -10.37 -4.07 8.66
C ILE A 131 -9.03 -4.64 9.10
N ASN A 132 -8.83 -4.76 10.42
CA ASN A 132 -7.58 -5.22 11.05
C ASN A 132 -6.38 -4.36 10.58
N ASP A 133 -5.41 -4.98 9.89
CA ASP A 133 -4.24 -4.29 9.38
C ASP A 133 -4.47 -3.62 8.02
N GLY A 134 -5.68 -3.71 7.48
CA GLY A 134 -6.00 -3.21 6.15
C GLY A 134 -5.30 -3.99 5.03
N TRP A 135 -4.55 -3.30 4.19
CA TRP A 135 -3.69 -3.89 3.18
C TRP A 135 -2.27 -4.01 3.72
N LEU A 136 -1.94 -5.20 4.19
CA LEU A 136 -0.64 -5.49 4.77
C LEU A 136 0.30 -6.02 3.69
N LEU A 137 1.45 -5.35 3.54
CA LEU A 137 2.58 -5.80 2.72
C LEU A 137 3.76 -6.15 3.62
N GLU A 138 4.66 -6.95 3.10
CA GLU A 138 5.88 -7.36 3.78
C GLU A 138 7.08 -7.11 2.87
N LEU A 139 8.04 -6.31 3.33
CA LEU A 139 9.31 -6.13 2.65
C LEU A 139 10.26 -7.26 3.01
N PRO A 140 10.96 -7.86 2.04
CA PRO A 140 11.92 -8.92 2.33
C PRO A 140 13.16 -8.40 3.07
N GLY A 141 13.67 -9.19 3.96
CA GLY A 141 14.98 -9.09 4.55
C GLY A 141 15.15 -8.14 5.73
N LEU A 142 16.33 -8.23 6.34
CA LEU A 142 16.81 -7.31 7.36
C LEU A 142 17.39 -6.07 6.67
N VAL A 143 17.13 -4.90 7.25
CA VAL A 143 17.84 -3.68 6.89
C VAL A 143 19.16 -3.69 7.60
N VAL A 144 20.26 -3.72 6.85
CA VAL A 144 21.62 -3.60 7.37
C VAL A 144 22.15 -2.23 6.99
N ASP A 145 22.56 -1.47 7.98
CA ASP A 145 23.21 -0.17 7.80
C ASP A 145 24.65 -0.27 8.32
N ALA A 146 25.60 0.04 7.44
CA ALA A 146 27.00 0.14 7.83
C ALA A 146 27.23 1.52 8.45
N VAL A 147 27.46 1.54 9.76
CA VAL A 147 27.63 2.79 10.51
C VAL A 147 29.08 3.27 10.45
N ASP A 148 30.04 2.31 10.36
CA ASP A 148 31.46 2.60 10.27
C ASP A 148 32.18 1.48 9.46
N PRO A 149 32.74 1.79 8.29
CA PRO A 149 32.61 3.05 7.55
C PRO A 149 31.18 3.28 7.08
N ALA A 150 30.77 4.54 6.96
CA ALA A 150 29.43 4.87 6.49
C ALA A 150 29.18 4.33 5.06
N ALA A 151 27.96 3.92 4.78
CA ALA A 151 27.59 3.46 3.44
C ALA A 151 27.98 4.53 2.40
N HIS A 152 28.71 4.10 1.35
CA HIS A 152 29.31 4.95 0.30
C HIS A 152 30.57 5.75 0.69
N GLU A 153 31.12 5.58 1.87
CA GLU A 153 32.43 6.14 2.20
C GLU A 153 33.54 5.42 1.39
N GLN A 154 34.33 6.19 0.68
CA GLN A 154 35.52 5.65 -0.02
C GLN A 154 36.66 5.48 0.98
N LEU A 155 36.99 4.24 1.27
CA LEU A 155 38.18 3.93 2.07
C LEU A 155 39.42 4.30 1.28
N GLU A 156 40.24 5.20 1.83
CA GLU A 156 41.58 5.44 1.27
C GLU A 156 42.43 4.17 1.39
N LYS A 157 43.06 3.78 0.27
CA LYS A 157 44.02 2.68 0.29
C LYS A 157 45.17 3.09 1.21
N GLY A 158 45.26 2.43 2.34
CA GLY A 158 46.44 2.55 3.19
C GLY A 158 47.70 2.26 2.38
N THR A 159 48.67 3.18 2.43
CA THR A 159 50.02 3.05 1.88
C THR A 159 50.84 2.06 2.70
#